data_69f172033478063b18f039426801698d
#
_entry.id   69f172033478063b18f039426801698d
#
_cell.length_a   1.000
_cell.length_b   1.000
_cell.length_c   1.000
_cell.angle_alpha   90.00
_cell.angle_beta   90.00
_cell.angle_gamma   90.00
#
_symmetry.space_group_name_H-M   'P 1'
#
loop_
_entity.id
_entity.type
_entity.pdbx_description
1 polymer ?
#
loop_
_entity_poly.entity_id
_entity_poly.type
_entity_poly.pdbx_seq_one_letter_code
_entity_poly.pdbx_strand_id
1 'polypeptide(L)' 'MQTLNTLKLRIMVRAFKIRIKNGEDFSDIAADYPALTADDLESILEALNAA' A
#
# COMPACT_ATOMS: atom_id res chain seq x y z
N MET A 1 -14.80 -9.19 -4.46
CA MET A 1 -15.23 -8.02 -3.75
C MET A 1 -14.19 -6.91 -3.80
N GLN A 2 -14.64 -5.72 -4.04
CA GLN A 2 -13.74 -4.59 -4.17
C GLN A 2 -13.35 -4.04 -2.79
N THR A 3 -12.08 -3.98 -2.51
CA THR A 3 -11.60 -3.50 -1.23
C THR A 3 -11.10 -2.07 -1.30
N LEU A 4 -10.37 -1.74 -2.37
CA LEU A 4 -9.90 -0.38 -2.59
C LEU A 4 -10.35 0.09 -3.96
N ASN A 5 -10.95 1.27 -4.01
CA ASN A 5 -11.23 1.87 -5.31
C ASN A 5 -9.94 2.53 -5.81
N THR A 6 -9.97 2.99 -7.06
CA THR A 6 -8.78 3.54 -7.70
C THR A 6 -8.20 4.71 -6.92
N LEU A 7 -9.06 5.60 -6.43
CA LEU A 7 -8.59 6.78 -5.70
C LEU A 7 -7.90 6.39 -4.41
N LYS A 8 -8.54 5.51 -3.63
CA LYS A 8 -7.96 5.07 -2.37
C LYS A 8 -6.67 4.32 -2.57
N LEU A 9 -6.61 3.50 -3.62
CA LEU A 9 -5.39 2.77 -3.95
C LEU A 9 -4.24 3.75 -4.21
N ARG A 10 -4.50 4.79 -4.98
CA ARG A 10 -3.46 5.76 -5.31
C ARG A 10 -2.97 6.49 -4.06
N ILE A 11 -3.88 6.84 -3.18
CA ILE A 11 -3.52 7.50 -1.92
C ILE A 11 -2.65 6.59 -1.08
N MET A 12 -3.03 5.31 -0.97
CA MET A 12 -2.27 4.36 -0.17
C MET A 12 -0.90 4.07 -0.78
N VAL A 13 -0.84 3.93 -2.10
CA VAL A 13 0.44 3.72 -2.79
C VAL A 13 1.38 4.88 -2.51
N ARG A 14 0.85 6.09 -2.55
CA ARG A 14 1.66 7.28 -2.30
C ARG A 14 2.19 7.29 -0.86
N ALA A 15 1.31 6.97 0.09
CA ALA A 15 1.72 6.92 1.49
C ALA A 15 2.80 5.88 1.72
N PHE A 16 2.62 4.68 1.15
CA PHE A 16 3.61 3.63 1.27
C PHE A 16 4.93 4.03 0.63
N LYS A 17 4.86 4.64 -0.54
CA LYS A 17 6.06 5.05 -1.25
C LYS A 17 6.90 6.02 -0.43
N ILE A 18 6.24 6.99 0.21
CA ILE A 18 6.94 7.97 1.03
C ILE A 18 7.65 7.29 2.20
N ARG A 19 6.97 6.37 2.88
CA ARG A 19 7.54 5.71 4.03
C ARG A 19 8.67 4.77 3.64
N ILE A 20 8.53 4.07 2.52
CA ILE A 20 9.61 3.22 2.00
C ILE A 20 10.83 4.07 1.68
N LYS A 21 10.60 5.23 1.09
CA LYS A 21 11.68 6.15 0.76
C LYS A 21 12.40 6.63 2.01
N ASN A 22 11.68 6.70 3.13
CA ASN A 22 12.24 7.08 4.42
C ASN A 22 12.96 5.94 5.13
N GLY A 23 13.01 4.76 4.52
CA GLY A 23 13.75 3.63 5.06
C GLY A 23 12.90 2.61 5.80
N GLU A 24 11.59 2.72 5.76
CA GLU A 24 10.71 1.76 6.42
C GLU A 24 10.45 0.57 5.52
N ASP A 25 10.24 -0.59 6.12
CA ASP A 25 9.92 -1.81 5.38
C ASP A 25 8.43 -1.88 5.07
N PHE A 26 8.11 -2.50 3.94
CA PHE A 26 6.73 -2.66 3.53
C PHE A 26 5.87 -3.33 4.61
N SER A 27 6.40 -4.39 5.23
CA SER A 27 5.64 -5.12 6.24
C SER A 27 5.40 -4.27 7.49
N ASP A 28 6.35 -3.43 7.85
CA ASP A 28 6.18 -2.54 9.00
C ASP A 28 5.11 -1.50 8.71
N ILE A 29 5.11 -0.98 7.48
CA ILE A 29 4.10 -0.01 7.07
C ILE A 29 2.71 -0.66 7.08
N ALA A 30 2.62 -1.87 6.54
CA ALA A 30 1.36 -2.59 6.47
C ALA A 30 0.79 -2.83 7.87
N ALA A 31 1.64 -3.03 8.85
CA ALA A 31 1.19 -3.26 10.22
C ALA A 31 0.45 -2.05 10.80
N ASP A 32 0.71 -0.86 10.27
CA ASP A 32 0.02 0.35 10.71
C ASP A 32 -1.37 0.50 10.09
N TYR A 33 -1.69 -0.35 9.12
CA TYR A 33 -2.97 -0.29 8.41
C TYR A 33 -3.69 -1.63 8.52
N PRO A 34 -4.13 -2.00 9.72
CA PRO A 34 -4.73 -3.33 9.92
C PRO A 34 -6.04 -3.54 9.16
N ALA A 35 -6.66 -2.48 8.70
CA ALA A 35 -7.88 -2.59 7.92
C ALA A 35 -7.64 -3.07 6.49
N LEU A 36 -6.40 -3.00 6.02
CA LEU A 36 -6.06 -3.45 4.68
C LEU A 36 -6.00 -4.97 4.64
N THR A 37 -6.65 -5.55 3.64
CA THR A 37 -6.62 -7.00 3.45
C THR A 37 -5.35 -7.40 2.71
N ALA A 38 -5.13 -8.73 2.64
CA ALA A 38 -3.99 -9.23 1.86
C ALA A 38 -4.10 -8.81 0.39
N ASP A 39 -5.31 -8.80 -0.16
CA ASP A 39 -5.53 -8.36 -1.53
C ASP A 39 -5.19 -6.89 -1.70
N ASP A 40 -5.55 -6.08 -0.71
CA ASP A 40 -5.23 -4.66 -0.76
C ASP A 40 -3.72 -4.44 -0.78
N LEU A 41 -3.01 -5.14 0.08
CA LEU A 41 -1.57 -5.03 0.17
C LEU A 41 -0.90 -5.48 -1.12
N GLU A 42 -1.42 -6.53 -1.71
CA GLU A 42 -0.89 -7.02 -2.98
C GLU A 42 -1.07 -5.99 -4.09
N SER A 43 -2.23 -5.35 -4.13
CA SER A 43 -2.49 -4.30 -5.11
C SER A 43 -1.52 -3.13 -4.93
N ILE A 44 -1.26 -2.75 -3.68
CA ILE A 44 -0.33 -1.67 -3.39
C ILE A 44 1.08 -2.06 -3.83
N LEU A 45 1.49 -3.27 -3.52
CA LEU A 45 2.82 -3.75 -3.87
C LEU A 45 3.01 -3.78 -5.38
N GLU A 46 2.00 -4.25 -6.11
CA GLU A 46 2.07 -4.27 -7.57
C GLU A 46 2.20 -2.87 -8.14
N ALA A 47 1.46 -1.93 -7.58
CA ALA A 47 1.51 -0.55 -8.04
C ALA A 47 2.88 0.07 -7.77
N LEU A 48 3.48 -0.26 -6.63
CA LEU A 48 4.82 0.22 -6.31
C LEU A 48 5.85 -0.33 -7.30
N ASN A 49 5.70 -1.59 -7.68
CA ASN A 49 6.63 -2.23 -8.60
C ASN A 49 6.45 -1.76 -10.04
N ALA A 50 5.26 -1.31 -10.37
CA ALA A 50 4.96 -0.86 -11.73
C ALA A 50 5.41 0.56 -12.00
N ALA A 51 5.71 1.30 -10.97
CA ALA A 51 6.04 2.73 -11.11
C ALA A 51 7.44 2.97 -11.69
#